data_e44caa6e8741ee70596c93f8b07062ef
#
_entry.id   e44caa6e8741ee70596c93f8b07062ef
#
_cell.length_a   1.000
_cell.length_b   1.000
_cell.length_c   1.000
_cell.angle_alpha   90.00
_cell.angle_beta   90.00
_cell.angle_gamma   90.00
#
_symmetry.space_group_name_H-M   'P 1'
#
loop_
_entity.id
_entity.type
_entity.pdbx_description
1 polymer ?
#
loop_
_entity_poly.entity_id
_entity_poly.type
_entity_poly.pdbx_seq_one_letter_code
_entity_poly.pdbx_strand_id
1 'polypeptide(L)'
;MKTYFISGIAADGRIFRHIHLPDGFEAVYLDWIKPQPEEALENYADRLAKKINKDEPFVLIGVSLGGIMATEIALKYNPPALIIIGSVPVISQMPGYFRIAEKLKLYKLFPGSLYKFSAKVKHYLTREKPDDKKIILKMISETDPAFIKWGIRAVLKWRNKRIPKSLYHIHGTRDEVFPYRFTSPTHTIIKGDHALVNTRYEEVNIILMDIFTTLK
;
A
#
# COMPACT_ATOMS: atom_id res chain seq x y z
N MET A 1 6.09 13.85 15.75
CA MET A 1 4.93 12.94 15.61
C MET A 1 5.39 11.68 14.88
N LYS A 2 4.99 10.46 15.33
CA LYS A 2 5.33 9.21 14.64
C LYS A 2 4.52 9.05 13.35
N THR A 3 5.22 8.65 12.29
CA THR A 3 4.62 8.36 10.98
C THR A 3 4.86 6.88 10.66
N TYR A 4 3.80 6.09 10.70
CA TYR A 4 3.86 4.65 10.47
C TYR A 4 3.68 4.32 8.99
N PHE A 5 4.64 3.59 8.44
CA PHE A 5 4.67 3.18 7.05
C PHE A 5 4.26 1.72 6.89
N ILE A 6 3.35 1.44 5.96
CA ILE A 6 2.89 0.09 5.62
C ILE A 6 3.14 -0.14 4.13
N SER A 7 3.99 -1.10 3.82
CA SER A 7 4.43 -1.40 2.45
C SER A 7 3.35 -2.10 1.61
N GLY A 8 3.63 -2.32 0.33
CA GLY A 8 2.80 -3.14 -0.55
C GLY A 8 3.05 -4.64 -0.38
N ILE A 9 2.28 -5.45 -1.12
CA ILE A 9 2.49 -6.90 -1.20
C ILE A 9 3.88 -7.18 -1.79
N ALA A 10 4.57 -8.16 -1.24
CA ALA A 10 5.95 -8.54 -1.61
C ALA A 10 6.99 -7.42 -1.45
N ALA A 11 6.73 -6.46 -0.53
CA ALA A 11 7.62 -5.37 -0.17
C ALA A 11 7.70 -5.20 1.35
N ASP A 12 8.73 -4.50 1.82
CA ASP A 12 8.93 -4.09 3.21
C ASP A 12 9.34 -2.62 3.30
N GLY A 13 9.85 -2.16 4.45
CA GLY A 13 10.24 -0.77 4.68
C GLY A 13 11.24 -0.20 3.67
N ARG A 14 12.04 -1.05 3.01
CA ARG A 14 13.01 -0.65 1.98
C ARG A 14 12.37 0.03 0.77
N ILE A 15 11.07 -0.21 0.52
CA ILE A 15 10.35 0.45 -0.57
C ILE A 15 10.29 1.96 -0.42
N PHE A 16 10.38 2.46 0.83
CA PHE A 16 10.26 3.88 1.17
C PHE A 16 11.61 4.62 1.25
N ARG A 17 12.71 4.01 0.80
CA ARG A 17 14.08 4.56 0.94
C ARG A 17 14.29 5.94 0.31
N HIS A 18 13.45 6.34 -0.65
CA HIS A 18 13.48 7.65 -1.29
C HIS A 18 12.46 8.63 -0.69
N ILE A 19 11.68 8.20 0.31
CA ILE A 19 10.68 9.05 0.94
C ILE A 19 11.33 9.76 2.14
N HIS A 20 11.11 11.06 2.19
CA HIS A 20 11.65 11.94 3.22
C HIS A 20 10.52 12.56 4.04
N LEU A 21 10.69 12.63 5.34
CA LEU A 21 9.79 13.32 6.25
C LEU A 21 10.39 14.64 6.70
N PRO A 22 9.58 15.69 6.92
CA PRO A 22 10.06 16.94 7.48
C PRO A 22 10.39 16.81 8.98
N ASP A 23 11.13 17.78 9.51
CA ASP A 23 11.45 17.86 10.93
C ASP A 23 10.19 17.81 11.80
N GLY A 24 10.29 17.07 12.92
CA GLY A 24 9.19 16.81 13.84
C GLY A 24 8.37 15.55 13.53
N PHE A 25 8.66 14.85 12.43
CA PHE A 25 8.04 13.57 12.08
C PHE A 25 9.09 12.46 12.02
N GLU A 26 8.78 11.34 12.67
CA GLU A 26 9.68 10.18 12.81
C GLU A 26 9.10 8.99 12.02
N ALA A 27 9.89 8.39 11.12
CA ALA A 27 9.47 7.23 10.35
C ALA A 27 9.54 5.96 11.19
N VAL A 28 8.44 5.20 11.21
CA VAL A 28 8.35 3.87 11.82
C VAL A 28 7.79 2.89 10.79
N TYR A 29 8.59 1.91 10.38
CA TYR A 29 8.16 0.92 9.40
C TYR A 29 7.46 -0.25 10.09
N LEU A 30 6.22 -0.55 9.68
CA LEU A 30 5.46 -1.67 10.19
C LEU A 30 5.71 -2.90 9.31
N ASP A 31 6.57 -3.79 9.80
CA ASP A 31 6.79 -5.08 9.14
C ASP A 31 5.54 -5.95 9.18
N TRP A 32 5.29 -6.63 8.09
CA TRP A 32 4.22 -7.61 7.96
C TRP A 32 4.33 -8.70 9.02
N ILE A 33 3.20 -9.14 9.55
CA ILE A 33 3.10 -10.26 10.48
C ILE A 33 2.58 -11.49 9.76
N LYS A 34 2.81 -12.67 10.28
CA LYS A 34 2.28 -13.90 9.70
C LYS A 34 0.75 -13.88 9.75
N PRO A 35 0.05 -14.02 8.60
CA PRO A 35 -1.40 -14.10 8.59
C PRO A 35 -1.88 -15.39 9.23
N GLN A 36 -3.06 -15.33 9.87
CA GLN A 36 -3.74 -16.53 10.38
C GLN A 36 -4.51 -17.24 9.23
N PRO A 37 -4.81 -18.53 9.39
CA PRO A 37 -5.61 -19.24 8.39
C PRO A 37 -6.94 -18.54 8.13
N GLU A 38 -7.25 -18.32 6.84
CA GLU A 38 -8.49 -17.68 6.38
C GLU A 38 -8.77 -16.27 6.96
N GLU A 39 -7.77 -15.61 7.54
CA GLU A 39 -7.90 -14.29 8.18
C GLU A 39 -8.42 -13.23 7.21
N ALA A 40 -9.44 -12.48 7.63
CA ALA A 40 -9.93 -11.31 6.93
C ALA A 40 -8.95 -10.12 7.06
N LEU A 41 -8.95 -9.23 6.08
CA LEU A 41 -8.05 -8.07 6.05
C LEU A 41 -8.23 -7.18 7.27
N GLU A 42 -9.46 -6.96 7.69
CA GLU A 42 -9.84 -6.14 8.84
C GLU A 42 -9.25 -6.69 10.15
N ASN A 43 -9.32 -8.01 10.35
CA ASN A 43 -8.76 -8.67 11.53
C ASN A 43 -7.23 -8.60 11.55
N TYR A 44 -6.61 -8.76 10.38
CA TYR A 44 -5.17 -8.62 10.25
C TYR A 44 -4.73 -7.17 10.53
N ALA A 45 -5.48 -6.17 10.03
CA ALA A 45 -5.23 -4.75 10.29
C ALA A 45 -5.28 -4.45 11.79
N ASP A 46 -6.24 -5.03 12.51
CA ASP A 46 -6.36 -4.91 13.98
C ASP A 46 -5.14 -5.49 14.71
N ARG A 47 -4.63 -6.63 14.26
CA ARG A 47 -3.40 -7.22 14.83
C ARG A 47 -2.16 -6.39 14.51
N LEU A 48 -2.04 -5.91 13.29
CA LEU A 48 -0.94 -5.06 12.88
C LEU A 48 -0.92 -3.74 13.67
N ALA A 49 -2.09 -3.15 13.89
CA ALA A 49 -2.28 -1.92 14.65
C ALA A 49 -1.86 -2.03 16.13
N LYS A 50 -1.64 -3.24 16.66
CA LYS A 50 -1.07 -3.41 18.00
C LYS A 50 0.37 -2.91 18.11
N LYS A 51 1.08 -2.81 16.98
CA LYS A 51 2.44 -2.26 16.91
C LYS A 51 2.47 -0.72 16.91
N ILE A 52 1.32 -0.05 16.77
CA ILE A 52 1.19 1.41 16.75
C ILE A 52 1.01 1.90 18.18
N ASN A 53 1.82 2.88 18.61
CA ASN A 53 1.52 3.65 19.81
C ASN A 53 0.32 4.57 19.53
N LYS A 54 -0.78 4.36 20.24
CA LYS A 54 -2.04 5.08 20.06
C LYS A 54 -2.28 6.12 21.15
N ASP A 55 -1.38 6.20 22.12
CA ASP A 55 -1.46 7.18 23.22
C ASP A 55 -1.09 8.59 22.75
N GLU A 56 -0.44 8.67 21.59
CA GLU A 56 -0.03 9.92 20.94
C GLU A 56 -0.62 10.01 19.53
N PRO A 57 -0.85 11.23 18.99
CA PRO A 57 -1.21 11.41 17.59
C PRO A 57 -0.16 10.81 16.66
N PHE A 58 -0.60 10.14 15.59
CA PHE A 58 0.27 9.51 14.61
C PHE A 58 -0.26 9.67 13.19
N VAL A 59 0.63 9.59 12.21
CA VAL A 59 0.30 9.59 10.77
C VAL A 59 0.43 8.16 10.22
N LEU A 60 -0.43 7.80 9.27
CA LEU A 60 -0.33 6.56 8.52
C LEU A 60 0.03 6.85 7.06
N ILE A 61 1.03 6.16 6.54
CA ILE A 61 1.35 6.14 5.10
C ILE A 61 1.30 4.69 4.62
N GLY A 62 0.47 4.41 3.64
CA GLY A 62 0.34 3.07 3.08
C GLY A 62 0.45 3.02 1.56
N VAL A 63 1.20 2.04 1.03
CA VAL A 63 1.35 1.82 -0.41
C VAL A 63 0.63 0.56 -0.84
N SER A 64 -0.18 0.61 -1.91
CA SER A 64 -0.86 -0.56 -2.48
C SER A 64 -1.67 -1.34 -1.41
N LEU A 65 -1.35 -2.62 -1.13
CA LEU A 65 -1.97 -3.38 -0.03
C LEU A 65 -1.84 -2.65 1.31
N GLY A 66 -0.70 -2.01 1.56
CA GLY A 66 -0.48 -1.22 2.77
C GLY A 66 -1.42 -0.01 2.89
N GLY A 67 -1.84 0.58 1.76
CA GLY A 67 -2.84 1.66 1.74
C GLY A 67 -4.23 1.16 2.13
N ILE A 68 -4.63 -0.02 1.67
CA ILE A 68 -5.88 -0.68 2.09
C ILE A 68 -5.82 -1.00 3.60
N MET A 69 -4.68 -1.52 4.07
CA MET A 69 -4.45 -1.84 5.48
C MET A 69 -4.49 -0.58 6.36
N ALA A 70 -3.80 0.48 5.93
CA ALA A 70 -3.80 1.77 6.61
C ALA A 70 -5.21 2.39 6.68
N THR A 71 -6.03 2.17 5.64
CA THR A 71 -7.43 2.60 5.62
C THR A 71 -8.25 1.92 6.72
N GLU A 72 -8.13 0.59 6.89
CA GLU A 72 -8.83 -0.14 7.96
C GLU A 72 -8.39 0.36 9.35
N ILE A 73 -7.09 0.57 9.54
CA ILE A 73 -6.56 1.10 10.80
C ILE A 73 -7.10 2.52 11.06
N ALA A 74 -7.10 3.39 10.03
CA ALA A 74 -7.58 4.76 10.16
C ALA A 74 -9.07 4.87 10.46
N LEU A 75 -9.90 3.98 9.92
CA LEU A 75 -11.33 3.91 10.22
C LEU A 75 -11.61 3.60 11.69
N LYS A 76 -10.69 2.96 12.37
CA LYS A 76 -10.83 2.59 13.78
C LYS A 76 -10.20 3.59 14.74
N TYR A 77 -9.04 4.13 14.40
CA TYR A 77 -8.25 4.96 15.31
C TYR A 77 -8.22 6.44 14.94
N ASN A 78 -8.78 6.81 13.78
CA ASN A 78 -8.97 8.17 13.32
C ASN A 78 -7.72 9.08 13.49
N PRO A 79 -6.57 8.71 12.88
CA PRO A 79 -5.35 9.51 12.97
C PRO A 79 -5.55 10.88 12.30
N PRO A 80 -4.76 11.92 12.66
CA PRO A 80 -4.81 13.24 12.02
C PRO A 80 -4.55 13.21 10.52
N ALA A 81 -3.78 12.22 10.01
CA ALA A 81 -3.62 12.01 8.58
C ALA A 81 -3.48 10.52 8.24
N LEU A 82 -4.17 10.13 7.17
CA LEU A 82 -3.99 8.89 6.43
C LEU A 82 -3.54 9.25 5.01
N ILE A 83 -2.38 8.81 4.58
CA ILE A 83 -1.86 9.01 3.24
C ILE A 83 -1.77 7.66 2.54
N ILE A 84 -2.52 7.46 1.46
CA ILE A 84 -2.43 6.25 0.65
C ILE A 84 -1.82 6.57 -0.71
N ILE A 85 -0.91 5.70 -1.18
CA ILE A 85 -0.17 5.91 -2.42
C ILE A 85 -0.35 4.69 -3.32
N GLY A 86 -0.83 4.89 -4.56
CA GLY A 86 -1.10 3.80 -5.49
C GLY A 86 -2.01 2.72 -4.89
N SER A 87 -3.10 3.15 -4.24
CA SER A 87 -4.03 2.29 -3.51
C SER A 87 -5.47 2.75 -3.68
N VAL A 88 -6.41 2.13 -2.98
CA VAL A 88 -7.83 2.53 -2.95
C VAL A 88 -8.39 2.51 -1.53
N PRO A 89 -9.20 3.49 -1.12
CA PRO A 89 -9.76 3.55 0.23
C PRO A 89 -11.09 2.78 0.37
N VAL A 90 -11.75 2.43 -0.74
CA VAL A 90 -13.07 1.76 -0.73
C VAL A 90 -13.23 0.80 -1.90
N ILE A 91 -14.09 -0.21 -1.71
CA ILE A 91 -14.35 -1.25 -2.70
C ILE A 91 -14.95 -0.71 -4.02
N SER A 92 -15.66 0.41 -3.99
CA SER A 92 -16.22 1.04 -5.20
C SER A 92 -15.16 1.58 -6.16
N GLN A 93 -13.95 1.83 -5.66
CA GLN A 93 -12.81 2.27 -6.47
C GLN A 93 -11.95 1.09 -6.99
N MET A 94 -12.33 -0.15 -6.66
CA MET A 94 -11.70 -1.32 -7.27
C MET A 94 -12.34 -1.65 -8.63
N PRO A 95 -11.53 -2.04 -9.63
CA PRO A 95 -12.03 -2.50 -10.91
C PRO A 95 -12.97 -3.72 -10.78
N GLY A 96 -14.02 -3.77 -11.60
CA GLY A 96 -15.02 -4.84 -11.54
C GLY A 96 -14.46 -6.26 -11.75
N TYR A 97 -13.32 -6.40 -12.45
CA TYR A 97 -12.66 -7.71 -12.63
C TYR A 97 -12.11 -8.30 -11.32
N PHE A 98 -11.86 -7.49 -10.27
CA PHE A 98 -11.54 -8.02 -8.94
C PHE A 98 -12.70 -8.85 -8.37
N ARG A 99 -13.95 -8.40 -8.58
CA ARG A 99 -15.14 -9.17 -8.16
C ARG A 99 -15.30 -10.48 -8.93
N ILE A 100 -14.99 -10.45 -10.24
CA ILE A 100 -15.03 -11.65 -11.08
C ILE A 100 -13.95 -12.63 -10.58
N ALA A 101 -12.73 -12.16 -10.36
CA ALA A 101 -11.64 -12.97 -9.84
C ALA A 101 -11.96 -13.59 -8.47
N GLU A 102 -12.65 -12.85 -7.60
CA GLU A 102 -13.11 -13.35 -6.30
C GLU A 102 -14.19 -14.43 -6.47
N LYS A 103 -15.26 -14.16 -7.26
CA LYS A 103 -16.36 -15.13 -7.52
C LYS A 103 -15.84 -16.43 -8.09
N LEU A 104 -14.92 -16.36 -9.04
CA LEU A 104 -14.31 -17.52 -9.67
C LEU A 104 -13.19 -18.14 -8.80
N LYS A 105 -12.92 -17.58 -7.62
CA LYS A 105 -11.88 -18.03 -6.68
C LYS A 105 -10.50 -18.18 -7.35
N LEU A 106 -10.17 -17.28 -8.31
CA LEU A 106 -8.94 -17.38 -9.12
C LEU A 106 -7.68 -17.36 -8.24
N TYR A 107 -7.74 -16.72 -7.06
CA TYR A 107 -6.64 -16.75 -6.08
C TYR A 107 -6.25 -18.17 -5.61
N LYS A 108 -7.12 -19.17 -5.78
CA LYS A 108 -6.81 -20.57 -5.47
C LYS A 108 -5.95 -21.23 -6.54
N LEU A 109 -6.07 -20.77 -7.79
CA LEU A 109 -5.36 -21.30 -8.95
C LEU A 109 -3.94 -20.74 -9.08
N PHE A 110 -3.66 -19.59 -8.47
CA PHE A 110 -2.36 -18.93 -8.54
C PHE A 110 -1.56 -19.15 -7.25
N PRO A 111 -0.55 -20.03 -7.27
CA PRO A 111 0.37 -20.16 -6.14
C PRO A 111 1.20 -18.86 -5.98
N GLY A 112 1.56 -18.51 -4.74
CA GLY A 112 2.35 -17.31 -4.46
C GLY A 112 3.72 -17.30 -5.17
N SER A 113 4.27 -18.48 -5.48
CA SER A 113 5.48 -18.62 -6.30
C SER A 113 5.31 -18.10 -7.73
N LEU A 114 4.15 -18.33 -8.34
CA LEU A 114 3.85 -17.81 -9.68
C LEU A 114 3.74 -16.28 -9.66
N TYR A 115 3.13 -15.72 -8.61
CA TYR A 115 3.13 -14.26 -8.43
C TYR A 115 4.56 -13.71 -8.32
N LYS A 116 5.42 -14.33 -7.50
CA LYS A 116 6.83 -13.94 -7.38
C LYS A 116 7.55 -13.97 -8.72
N PHE A 117 7.30 -14.99 -9.53
CA PHE A 117 7.87 -15.09 -10.86
C PHE A 117 7.38 -13.95 -11.78
N SER A 118 6.06 -13.73 -11.88
CA SER A 118 5.49 -12.67 -12.72
C SER A 118 5.94 -11.27 -12.26
N ALA A 119 6.00 -11.01 -10.95
CA ALA A 119 6.50 -9.77 -10.40
C ALA A 119 7.98 -9.53 -10.74
N LYS A 120 8.82 -10.57 -10.66
CA LYS A 120 10.24 -10.48 -11.07
C LYS A 120 10.37 -10.17 -12.56
N VAL A 121 9.60 -10.83 -13.42
CA VAL A 121 9.61 -10.57 -14.87
C VAL A 121 9.18 -9.13 -15.15
N LYS A 122 8.10 -8.66 -14.51
CA LYS A 122 7.64 -7.27 -14.66
C LYS A 122 8.75 -6.28 -14.29
N HIS A 123 9.35 -6.40 -13.10
CA HIS A 123 10.41 -5.50 -12.66
C HIS A 123 11.69 -5.61 -13.50
N TYR A 124 11.95 -6.77 -14.11
CA TYR A 124 13.05 -6.90 -15.06
C TYR A 124 12.84 -6.03 -16.31
N LEU A 125 11.59 -5.86 -16.75
CA LEU A 125 11.21 -5.10 -17.93
C LEU A 125 10.93 -3.61 -17.67
N THR A 126 10.85 -3.17 -16.40
CA THR A 126 10.57 -1.76 -16.06
C THR A 126 11.80 -0.86 -16.17
N ARG A 127 11.56 0.48 -16.25
CA ARG A 127 12.60 1.51 -16.36
C ARG A 127 13.12 2.02 -15.01
N GLU A 128 13.02 1.23 -13.96
CA GLU A 128 13.57 1.58 -12.65
C GLU A 128 15.10 1.67 -12.69
N LYS A 129 15.68 2.49 -11.80
CA LYS A 129 17.13 2.58 -11.63
C LYS A 129 17.69 1.19 -11.24
N PRO A 130 18.91 0.81 -11.70
CA PRO A 130 19.46 -0.53 -11.45
C PRO A 130 19.51 -0.95 -9.98
N ASP A 131 19.85 0.01 -9.08
CA ASP A 131 19.94 -0.28 -7.64
C ASP A 131 18.57 -0.47 -7.02
N ASP A 132 17.58 0.31 -7.43
CA ASP A 132 16.20 0.15 -7.00
C ASP A 132 15.65 -1.22 -7.42
N LYS A 133 15.94 -1.60 -8.65
CA LYS A 133 15.57 -2.90 -9.21
C LYS A 133 16.12 -4.07 -8.39
N LYS A 134 17.41 -4.01 -8.00
CA LYS A 134 18.02 -5.04 -7.14
C LYS A 134 17.29 -5.18 -5.82
N ILE A 135 16.98 -4.07 -5.15
CA ILE A 135 16.30 -4.05 -3.86
C ILE A 135 14.88 -4.62 -3.99
N ILE A 136 14.12 -4.20 -5.00
CA ILE A 136 12.77 -4.70 -5.24
C ILE A 136 12.77 -6.20 -5.54
N LEU A 137 13.67 -6.68 -6.39
CA LEU A 137 13.81 -8.10 -6.69
C LEU A 137 14.19 -8.91 -5.46
N LYS A 138 15.04 -8.35 -4.58
CA LYS A 138 15.40 -8.96 -3.30
C LYS A 138 14.18 -9.06 -2.38
N MET A 139 13.41 -7.99 -2.18
CA MET A 139 12.18 -8.00 -1.37
C MET A 139 11.18 -9.06 -1.88
N ILE A 140 10.92 -9.12 -3.20
CA ILE A 140 10.06 -10.12 -3.81
C ILE A 140 10.56 -11.54 -3.51
N SER A 141 11.89 -11.77 -3.57
CA SER A 141 12.46 -13.09 -3.33
C SER A 141 12.36 -13.53 -1.86
N GLU A 142 12.51 -12.60 -0.94
CA GLU A 142 12.48 -12.84 0.50
C GLU A 142 11.05 -12.98 1.06
N THR A 143 10.04 -12.47 0.37
CA THR A 143 8.65 -12.54 0.84
C THR A 143 8.13 -13.99 0.83
N ASP A 144 7.43 -14.37 1.91
CA ASP A 144 6.76 -15.66 2.02
C ASP A 144 5.65 -15.80 0.95
N PRO A 145 5.68 -16.84 0.09
CA PRO A 145 4.62 -17.09 -0.88
C PRO A 145 3.23 -17.26 -0.24
N ALA A 146 3.16 -17.76 0.99
CA ALA A 146 1.90 -17.91 1.73
C ALA A 146 1.30 -16.54 2.09
N PHE A 147 2.15 -15.56 2.48
CA PHE A 147 1.72 -14.18 2.70
C PHE A 147 1.16 -13.54 1.41
N ILE A 148 1.85 -13.74 0.28
CA ILE A 148 1.38 -13.21 -1.02
C ILE A 148 0.01 -13.78 -1.36
N LYS A 149 -0.17 -15.10 -1.23
CA LYS A 149 -1.45 -15.78 -1.50
C LYS A 149 -2.56 -15.27 -0.60
N TRP A 150 -2.26 -15.10 0.70
CA TRP A 150 -3.19 -14.52 1.66
C TRP A 150 -3.56 -13.08 1.26
N GLY A 151 -2.58 -12.22 0.97
CA GLY A 151 -2.79 -10.81 0.63
C GLY A 151 -3.67 -10.62 -0.60
N ILE A 152 -3.42 -11.39 -1.68
CA ILE A 152 -4.27 -11.37 -2.88
C ILE A 152 -5.71 -11.75 -2.51
N ARG A 153 -5.90 -12.84 -1.74
CA ARG A 153 -7.22 -13.26 -1.29
C ARG A 153 -7.90 -12.21 -0.42
N ALA A 154 -7.15 -11.62 0.51
CA ALA A 154 -7.67 -10.61 1.44
C ALA A 154 -8.16 -9.36 0.69
N VAL A 155 -7.39 -8.87 -0.28
CA VAL A 155 -7.79 -7.75 -1.15
C VAL A 155 -9.04 -8.09 -1.96
N LEU A 156 -9.11 -9.27 -2.57
CA LEU A 156 -10.28 -9.68 -3.36
C LEU A 156 -11.55 -9.81 -2.52
N LYS A 157 -11.42 -10.22 -1.26
CA LYS A 157 -12.54 -10.36 -0.31
C LYS A 157 -12.88 -9.08 0.46
N TRP A 158 -12.04 -8.06 0.39
CA TRP A 158 -12.25 -6.80 1.11
C TRP A 158 -13.53 -6.08 0.66
N ARG A 159 -14.28 -5.46 1.61
CA ARG A 159 -15.62 -4.91 1.35
C ARG A 159 -15.86 -3.54 1.98
N ASN A 160 -14.81 -2.83 2.39
CA ASN A 160 -14.99 -1.51 2.99
C ASN A 160 -15.69 -0.52 2.04
N LYS A 161 -16.63 0.25 2.59
CA LYS A 161 -17.39 1.29 1.88
C LYS A 161 -17.20 2.68 2.52
N ARG A 162 -16.43 2.79 3.59
CA ARG A 162 -16.24 4.03 4.34
C ARG A 162 -14.89 4.66 3.99
N ILE A 163 -14.89 5.96 3.77
CA ILE A 163 -13.67 6.74 3.53
C ILE A 163 -13.29 7.42 4.85
N PRO A 164 -12.05 7.26 5.36
CA PRO A 164 -11.56 8.01 6.51
C PRO A 164 -11.58 9.51 6.25
N LYS A 165 -11.93 10.31 7.26
CA LYS A 165 -12.05 11.78 7.13
C LYS A 165 -10.71 12.45 6.82
N SER A 166 -9.62 11.93 7.35
CA SER A 166 -8.27 12.47 7.22
C SER A 166 -7.49 11.91 6.01
N LEU A 167 -8.20 11.45 4.97
CA LEU A 167 -7.60 10.82 3.81
C LEU A 167 -6.92 11.81 2.87
N TYR A 168 -5.65 11.56 2.57
CA TYR A 168 -4.91 12.07 1.42
C TYR A 168 -4.60 10.88 0.50
N HIS A 169 -5.03 10.96 -0.75
CA HIS A 169 -4.88 9.89 -1.73
C HIS A 169 -4.00 10.36 -2.89
N ILE A 170 -2.78 9.84 -2.96
CA ILE A 170 -1.79 10.11 -4.03
C ILE A 170 -1.89 8.98 -5.05
N HIS A 171 -2.16 9.30 -6.32
CA HIS A 171 -2.38 8.28 -7.33
C HIS A 171 -1.81 8.66 -8.70
N GLY A 172 -1.31 7.66 -9.43
CA GLY A 172 -0.76 7.83 -10.76
C GLY A 172 -1.77 7.60 -11.88
N THR A 173 -1.73 8.43 -12.93
CA THR A 173 -2.69 8.28 -14.06
C THR A 173 -2.46 7.04 -14.92
N ARG A 174 -1.32 6.35 -14.75
CA ARG A 174 -0.97 5.10 -15.44
C ARG A 174 -0.86 3.90 -14.52
N ASP A 175 -1.49 3.98 -13.34
CA ASP A 175 -1.55 2.82 -12.44
C ASP A 175 -2.29 1.67 -13.12
N GLU A 176 -1.61 0.55 -13.31
CA GLU A 176 -2.11 -0.63 -13.99
C GLU A 176 -2.79 -1.63 -13.04
N VAL A 177 -2.59 -1.47 -11.71
CA VAL A 177 -3.21 -2.33 -10.68
C VAL A 177 -4.55 -1.77 -10.24
N PHE A 178 -4.57 -0.48 -9.89
CA PHE A 178 -5.79 0.28 -9.58
C PHE A 178 -5.95 1.41 -10.60
N PRO A 179 -6.51 1.13 -11.80
CA PRO A 179 -6.56 2.12 -12.87
C PRO A 179 -7.24 3.42 -12.46
N TYR A 180 -6.60 4.53 -12.74
CA TYR A 180 -6.98 5.89 -12.36
C TYR A 180 -8.47 6.21 -12.57
N ARG A 181 -9.04 5.72 -13.68
CA ARG A 181 -10.47 5.92 -14.01
C ARG A 181 -11.47 5.41 -12.97
N PHE A 182 -11.05 4.53 -12.06
CA PHE A 182 -11.89 4.00 -10.99
C PHE A 182 -11.62 4.67 -9.65
N THR A 183 -10.59 5.51 -9.55
CA THR A 183 -10.16 6.16 -8.31
C THR A 183 -10.58 7.62 -8.28
N SER A 184 -10.57 8.21 -7.08
CA SER A 184 -10.84 9.65 -6.86
C SER A 184 -9.77 10.20 -5.93
N PRO A 185 -8.53 10.38 -6.41
CA PRO A 185 -7.43 10.83 -5.59
C PRO A 185 -7.52 12.31 -5.25
N THR A 186 -6.97 12.71 -4.10
CA THR A 186 -6.78 14.12 -3.73
C THR A 186 -5.57 14.73 -4.45
N HIS A 187 -4.57 13.90 -4.79
CA HIS A 187 -3.35 14.31 -5.49
C HIS A 187 -3.05 13.34 -6.63
N THR A 188 -2.88 13.88 -7.82
CA THR A 188 -2.66 13.11 -9.05
C THR A 188 -1.26 13.33 -9.57
N ILE A 189 -0.52 12.24 -9.83
CA ILE A 189 0.78 12.28 -10.51
C ILE A 189 0.58 11.85 -11.97
N ILE A 190 0.76 12.81 -12.88
CA ILE A 190 0.60 12.59 -14.33
C ILE A 190 1.65 11.60 -14.85
N LYS A 191 1.21 10.59 -15.59
CA LYS A 191 2.04 9.48 -16.10
C LYS A 191 2.68 8.62 -15.01
N GLY A 192 2.29 8.77 -13.73
CA GLY A 192 2.73 7.90 -12.64
C GLY A 192 2.14 6.50 -12.78
N ASP A 193 2.94 5.48 -12.55
CA ASP A 193 2.56 4.06 -12.53
C ASP A 193 2.22 3.61 -11.10
N HIS A 194 2.03 2.29 -10.88
CA HIS A 194 1.74 1.74 -9.55
C HIS A 194 2.90 1.89 -8.55
N ALA A 195 4.14 1.99 -9.03
CA ALA A 195 5.35 2.04 -8.21
C ALA A 195 5.80 3.46 -7.87
N LEU A 196 4.87 4.42 -7.68
CA LEU A 196 5.12 5.85 -7.47
C LEU A 196 6.24 6.16 -6.49
N VAL A 197 6.31 5.42 -5.37
CA VAL A 197 7.33 5.64 -4.33
C VAL A 197 8.76 5.34 -4.78
N ASN A 198 8.92 4.70 -5.94
CA ASN A 198 10.23 4.45 -6.56
C ASN A 198 10.42 5.21 -7.86
N THR A 199 9.39 5.28 -8.70
CA THR A 199 9.48 5.83 -10.07
C THR A 199 9.26 7.33 -10.09
N ARG A 200 8.51 7.88 -9.12
CA ARG A 200 8.12 9.29 -9.04
C ARG A 200 8.27 9.85 -7.61
N TYR A 201 9.27 9.33 -6.86
CA TYR A 201 9.48 9.68 -5.45
C TYR A 201 9.68 11.19 -5.22
N GLU A 202 10.25 11.93 -6.16
CA GLU A 202 10.44 13.38 -6.05
C GLU A 202 9.09 14.11 -5.97
N GLU A 203 8.15 13.76 -6.86
CA GLU A 203 6.80 14.33 -6.84
C GLU A 203 6.01 13.87 -5.60
N VAL A 204 6.18 12.61 -5.20
CA VAL A 204 5.58 12.10 -3.96
C VAL A 204 6.10 12.90 -2.75
N ASN A 205 7.40 13.16 -2.67
CA ASN A 205 7.99 13.93 -1.57
C ASN A 205 7.45 15.38 -1.53
N ILE A 206 7.30 16.05 -2.69
CA ILE A 206 6.72 17.39 -2.76
C ILE A 206 5.31 17.38 -2.17
N ILE A 207 4.46 16.44 -2.58
CA ILE A 207 3.08 16.31 -2.07
C ILE A 207 3.10 15.99 -0.57
N LEU A 208 3.98 15.10 -0.10
CA LEU A 208 4.10 14.77 1.32
C LEU A 208 4.49 16.00 2.15
N MET A 209 5.46 16.80 1.69
CA MET A 209 5.87 18.02 2.37
C MET A 209 4.71 19.02 2.51
N ASP A 210 3.89 19.17 1.48
CA ASP A 210 2.69 20.02 1.51
C ASP A 210 1.68 19.49 2.55
N ILE A 211 1.36 18.19 2.53
CA ILE A 211 0.46 17.57 3.50
C ILE A 211 0.98 17.76 4.94
N PHE A 212 2.26 17.49 5.18
CA PHE A 212 2.84 17.60 6.53
C PHE A 212 2.87 19.04 7.06
N THR A 213 2.90 20.05 6.19
CA THR A 213 2.79 21.46 6.61
C THR A 213 1.43 21.76 7.23
N THR A 214 0.37 21.06 6.82
CA THR A 214 -0.99 21.23 7.38
C THR A 214 -1.19 20.52 8.72
N LEU A 215 -0.23 19.70 9.15
CA LEU A 215 -0.29 18.91 10.38
C LEU A 215 0.54 19.48 11.53
N LYS A 216 1.24 20.58 11.30
CA LYS A 216 1.98 21.36 12.30
C LYS A 216 1.05 22.36 12.96
#